data_3deab463eee7d4be85da16c0b5d1b169
#
_entry.id   3deab463eee7d4be85da16c0b5d1b169
#
_cell.length_a   1.000
_cell.length_b   1.000
_cell.length_c   1.000
_cell.angle_alpha   90.00
_cell.angle_beta   90.00
_cell.angle_gamma   90.00
#
_symmetry.space_group_name_H-M   'P 1'
#
loop_
_entity.id
_entity.type
_entity.pdbx_description
1 polymer ?
#
loop_
_entity_poly.entity_id
_entity_poly.type
_entity_poly.pdbx_seq_one_letter_code
_entity_poly.pdbx_strand_id
1 'polypeptide(L)'
;MAHFDPPDSLSVSTEAQLSDVPITLTCADYARVMPLATGDVKPEGIALTLILGSGGSWEMRAEMLRRALNDPTVQGGEASMAGHLRRLDNGDRSFVGLPVFPLRNFTARDLYVRKGGRVEAPRDLIGKRIGMYDWVASGSIWYRHFLRFIGVPPDRLEWWIGDIDTPRAQTHVYALPEGVHRPAAGRSLAEMLIDGELDAIYSPARPQRYDPSNGPIVRLFPDIRTIERDYFRQTGCFPPQHLVILRRDAWERDKWIARRLTDAFTRCNDQFAAAQRQFPYVSPWLDAEIEETEALMGVDFHPYGFEKNRATIDIFCRQAYELGIVSRLITAEEYFTEYLRSASL
;
A
#
# COMPACT_ATOMS: atom_id res chain seq x y z
N MET A 1 23.57 -4.11 76.78
CA MET A 1 24.05 -4.74 75.55
C MET A 1 22.78 -5.27 74.87
N ALA A 2 22.27 -4.53 73.89
CA ALA A 2 21.14 -4.94 73.10
C ALA A 2 21.65 -5.55 71.78
N HIS A 3 21.29 -6.79 71.55
CA HIS A 3 21.54 -7.48 70.28
C HIS A 3 20.63 -6.88 69.21
N PHE A 4 21.26 -6.42 68.08
CA PHE A 4 20.56 -6.07 66.84
C PHE A 4 20.67 -7.30 65.92
N ASP A 5 19.52 -7.89 65.62
CA ASP A 5 19.41 -8.87 64.53
C ASP A 5 19.31 -8.11 63.19
N PRO A 6 20.04 -8.53 62.13
CA PRO A 6 19.89 -7.93 60.84
C PRO A 6 18.56 -8.37 60.17
N PRO A 7 17.93 -7.49 59.36
CA PRO A 7 16.71 -7.85 58.69
C PRO A 7 16.94 -8.87 57.58
N ASP A 8 16.00 -9.79 57.44
CA ASP A 8 15.93 -10.83 56.45
C ASP A 8 16.21 -10.32 55.02
N SER A 9 17.05 -11.04 54.32
CA SER A 9 17.32 -10.84 52.90
C SER A 9 16.05 -10.99 52.07
N LEU A 10 15.55 -9.87 51.56
CA LEU A 10 14.57 -9.85 50.49
C LEU A 10 15.10 -10.66 49.30
N SER A 11 14.50 -11.80 49.05
CA SER A 11 14.71 -12.58 47.84
C SER A 11 14.15 -11.74 46.67
N VAL A 12 15.03 -11.12 45.91
CA VAL A 12 14.70 -10.57 44.59
C VAL A 12 14.39 -11.75 43.72
N SER A 13 13.08 -11.97 43.47
CA SER A 13 12.63 -12.90 42.45
C SER A 13 13.19 -12.42 41.12
N THR A 14 14.17 -13.11 40.59
CA THR A 14 14.66 -12.93 39.23
C THR A 14 13.51 -13.32 38.31
N GLU A 15 12.72 -12.36 37.85
CA GLU A 15 11.84 -12.57 36.71
C GLU A 15 12.74 -13.04 35.57
N ALA A 16 12.54 -14.27 35.14
CA ALA A 16 13.21 -14.78 33.95
C ALA A 16 12.86 -13.84 32.82
N GLN A 17 13.82 -13.06 32.34
CA GLN A 17 13.67 -12.30 31.10
C GLN A 17 13.41 -13.32 30.00
N LEU A 18 12.13 -13.42 29.60
CA LEU A 18 11.74 -14.16 28.39
C LEU A 18 12.55 -13.56 27.24
N SER A 19 13.32 -14.40 26.56
CA SER A 19 14.08 -13.95 25.39
C SER A 19 13.12 -13.47 24.32
N ASP A 20 13.42 -12.30 23.73
CA ASP A 20 12.62 -11.74 22.66
C ASP A 20 12.43 -12.74 21.52
N VAL A 21 11.21 -12.80 20.97
CA VAL A 21 10.86 -13.69 19.85
C VAL A 21 11.48 -13.15 18.55
N PRO A 22 12.33 -13.91 17.84
CA PRO A 22 12.92 -13.45 16.60
C PRO A 22 11.87 -13.38 15.49
N ILE A 23 11.72 -12.22 14.87
CA ILE A 23 10.84 -11.96 13.73
C ILE A 23 11.63 -11.21 12.66
N THR A 24 11.61 -11.73 11.43
CA THR A 24 12.18 -11.07 10.26
C THR A 24 11.04 -10.64 9.32
N LEU A 25 10.98 -9.35 8.99
CA LEU A 25 10.02 -8.79 8.04
C LEU A 25 10.76 -8.11 6.89
N THR A 26 10.14 -8.06 5.72
CA THR A 26 10.57 -7.21 4.61
C THR A 26 9.68 -5.97 4.51
N CYS A 27 10.24 -4.82 4.19
CA CYS A 27 9.49 -3.59 3.96
C CYS A 27 10.28 -2.67 3.01
N ALA A 28 9.58 -1.80 2.29
CA ALA A 28 10.28 -0.76 1.57
C ALA A 28 10.87 0.30 2.54
N ASP A 29 11.86 1.01 2.06
CA ASP A 29 12.65 2.01 2.80
C ASP A 29 11.91 3.34 2.99
N TYR A 30 10.65 3.27 3.43
CA TYR A 30 9.89 4.47 3.76
C TYR A 30 10.47 5.17 4.98
N ALA A 31 10.62 6.49 4.91
CA ALA A 31 11.14 7.29 6.02
C ALA A 31 10.36 7.06 7.33
N ARG A 32 9.04 6.82 7.25
CA ARG A 32 8.18 6.50 8.42
C ARG A 32 8.43 5.13 9.05
N VAL A 33 9.20 4.26 8.40
CA VAL A 33 9.55 2.92 8.90
C VAL A 33 10.99 2.88 9.42
N MET A 34 11.79 3.90 9.09
CA MET A 34 13.21 3.95 9.47
C MET A 34 13.47 3.80 10.98
N PRO A 35 12.68 4.36 11.92
CA PRO A 35 12.91 4.16 13.34
C PRO A 35 12.88 2.69 13.79
N LEU A 36 12.12 1.82 13.10
CA LEU A 36 12.21 0.36 13.33
C LEU A 36 13.51 -0.23 12.79
N ALA A 37 13.97 0.23 11.63
CA ALA A 37 15.19 -0.28 11.00
C ALA A 37 16.45 0.14 11.76
N THR A 38 16.48 1.36 12.35
CA THR A 38 17.59 1.87 13.16
C THR A 38 17.56 1.35 14.60
N GLY A 39 16.42 0.78 15.04
CA GLY A 39 16.25 0.32 16.40
C GLY A 39 15.89 1.41 17.42
N ASP A 40 15.55 2.62 16.95
CA ASP A 40 15.04 3.71 17.80
C ASP A 40 13.64 3.37 18.35
N VAL A 41 12.87 2.61 17.59
CA VAL A 41 11.61 1.99 18.01
C VAL A 41 11.77 0.47 17.98
N LYS A 42 11.48 -0.18 19.11
CA LYS A 42 11.53 -1.65 19.22
C LYS A 42 10.14 -2.17 19.60
N PRO A 43 9.62 -3.20 18.92
CA PRO A 43 8.43 -3.89 19.39
C PRO A 43 8.77 -4.66 20.67
N GLU A 44 7.92 -4.55 21.67
CA GLU A 44 8.13 -5.18 22.97
C GLU A 44 8.07 -6.71 22.87
N GLY A 45 9.07 -7.41 23.42
CA GLY A 45 9.19 -8.87 23.40
C GLY A 45 9.54 -9.48 22.03
N ILE A 46 9.94 -8.64 21.05
CA ILE A 46 10.27 -9.09 19.70
C ILE A 46 11.66 -8.60 19.30
N ALA A 47 12.56 -9.53 18.97
CA ALA A 47 13.81 -9.26 18.30
C ALA A 47 13.54 -9.08 16.79
N LEU A 48 13.17 -7.87 16.39
CA LEU A 48 12.81 -7.58 15.00
C LEU A 48 14.04 -7.36 14.12
N THR A 49 14.11 -8.11 13.02
CA THR A 49 15.00 -7.83 11.89
C THR A 49 14.16 -7.29 10.74
N LEU A 50 14.42 -6.06 10.29
CA LEU A 50 13.73 -5.47 9.16
C LEU A 50 14.64 -5.43 7.94
N ILE A 51 14.31 -6.21 6.92
CA ILE A 51 15.02 -6.23 5.64
C ILE A 51 14.39 -5.16 4.76
N LEU A 52 15.12 -4.07 4.57
CA LEU A 52 14.67 -2.97 3.73
C LEU A 52 14.98 -3.26 2.25
N GLY A 53 14.07 -2.89 1.38
CA GLY A 53 14.25 -3.03 -0.05
C GLY A 53 13.37 -2.09 -0.82
N SER A 54 13.99 -1.27 -1.64
CA SER A 54 13.41 -0.65 -2.81
C SER A 54 14.46 0.17 -3.54
N GLY A 55 15.32 0.87 -2.82
CA GLY A 55 16.39 1.65 -3.41
C GLY A 55 15.95 2.53 -4.59
N GLY A 56 14.67 2.91 -4.65
CA GLY A 56 14.07 3.63 -5.77
C GLY A 56 13.83 2.78 -7.04
N SER A 57 14.07 1.47 -7.01
CA SER A 57 13.87 0.55 -8.15
C SER A 57 12.58 -0.27 -8.01
N TRP A 58 11.81 -0.33 -9.09
CA TRP A 58 10.61 -1.17 -9.17
C TRP A 58 10.92 -2.66 -9.10
N GLU A 59 12.05 -3.09 -9.65
CA GLU A 59 12.53 -4.47 -9.61
C GLU A 59 12.86 -4.89 -8.18
N MET A 60 13.60 -4.05 -7.45
CA MET A 60 13.94 -4.30 -6.04
C MET A 60 12.71 -4.32 -5.16
N ARG A 61 11.73 -3.45 -5.45
CA ARG A 61 10.44 -3.44 -4.75
C ARG A 61 9.65 -4.71 -5.00
N ALA A 62 9.55 -5.15 -6.25
CA ALA A 62 8.86 -6.40 -6.61
C ALA A 62 9.54 -7.61 -5.94
N GLU A 63 10.87 -7.63 -5.88
CA GLU A 63 11.65 -8.66 -5.19
C GLU A 63 11.35 -8.68 -3.69
N MET A 64 11.34 -7.52 -3.03
CA MET A 64 11.02 -7.39 -1.62
C MET A 64 9.61 -7.94 -1.31
N LEU A 65 8.59 -7.57 -2.10
CA LEU A 65 7.23 -8.08 -1.95
C LEU A 65 7.16 -9.60 -2.17
N ARG A 66 7.94 -10.13 -3.12
CA ARG A 66 8.01 -11.57 -3.40
C ARG A 66 8.67 -12.31 -2.23
N ARG A 67 9.70 -11.76 -1.62
CA ARG A 67 10.35 -12.33 -0.43
C ARG A 67 9.39 -12.43 0.75
N ALA A 68 8.59 -11.39 1.02
CA ALA A 68 7.57 -11.42 2.07
C ALA A 68 6.65 -12.64 1.98
N LEU A 69 6.36 -13.08 0.75
CA LEU A 69 5.43 -14.17 0.47
C LEU A 69 6.09 -15.54 0.37
N ASN A 70 7.31 -15.63 -0.17
CA ASN A 70 7.88 -16.89 -0.63
C ASN A 70 9.19 -17.30 0.06
N ASP A 71 9.88 -16.37 0.75
CA ASP A 71 11.13 -16.67 1.46
C ASP A 71 10.79 -17.31 2.82
N PRO A 72 11.13 -18.60 3.05
CA PRO A 72 10.79 -19.28 4.30
C PRO A 72 11.54 -18.74 5.51
N THR A 73 12.61 -17.99 5.32
CA THR A 73 13.39 -17.36 6.40
C THR A 73 12.79 -16.06 6.88
N VAL A 74 11.76 -15.56 6.18
CA VAL A 74 11.07 -14.31 6.47
C VAL A 74 9.67 -14.62 7.02
N GLN A 75 9.32 -14.05 8.18
CA GLN A 75 8.02 -14.29 8.82
C GLN A 75 6.89 -13.41 8.25
N GLY A 76 7.19 -12.52 7.30
CA GLY A 76 6.20 -11.68 6.66
C GLY A 76 6.80 -10.39 6.12
N GLY A 77 5.97 -9.37 5.97
CA GLY A 77 6.42 -8.06 5.50
C GLY A 77 5.36 -7.30 4.73
N GLU A 78 5.79 -6.30 3.97
CA GLU A 78 4.91 -5.52 3.10
C GLU A 78 4.36 -6.38 1.96
N ALA A 79 3.06 -6.27 1.71
CA ALA A 79 2.36 -7.00 0.66
C ALA A 79 1.22 -6.18 0.04
N SER A 80 0.79 -6.56 -1.15
CA SER A 80 -0.36 -5.95 -1.82
C SER A 80 -1.66 -6.25 -1.06
N MET A 81 -2.47 -5.22 -0.80
CA MET A 81 -3.80 -5.38 -0.22
C MET A 81 -4.71 -6.28 -1.08
N ALA A 82 -4.71 -6.08 -2.39
CA ALA A 82 -5.48 -6.90 -3.31
C ALA A 82 -4.99 -8.35 -3.35
N GLY A 83 -3.66 -8.56 -3.26
CA GLY A 83 -3.08 -9.89 -3.15
C GLY A 83 -3.55 -10.63 -1.90
N HIS A 84 -3.58 -9.95 -0.76
CA HIS A 84 -4.10 -10.52 0.49
C HIS A 84 -5.61 -10.79 0.40
N LEU A 85 -6.40 -9.85 -0.12
CA LEU A 85 -7.86 -10.01 -0.32
C LEU A 85 -8.19 -11.24 -1.19
N ARG A 86 -7.48 -11.43 -2.31
CA ARG A 86 -7.66 -12.59 -3.19
C ARG A 86 -7.28 -13.91 -2.53
N ARG A 87 -6.26 -13.92 -1.66
CA ARG A 87 -5.94 -15.10 -0.84
C ARG A 87 -7.12 -15.47 0.07
N LEU A 88 -7.68 -14.48 0.76
CA LEU A 88 -8.86 -14.69 1.62
C LEU A 88 -10.07 -15.21 0.83
N ASP A 89 -10.33 -14.69 -0.36
CA ASP A 89 -11.40 -15.14 -1.25
C ASP A 89 -11.22 -16.61 -1.68
N ASN A 90 -9.97 -16.97 -2.01
CA ASN A 90 -9.61 -18.35 -2.38
C ASN A 90 -9.47 -19.31 -1.20
N GLY A 91 -9.79 -18.89 0.04
CA GLY A 91 -9.65 -19.71 1.24
C GLY A 91 -8.22 -19.88 1.74
N ASP A 92 -7.24 -19.22 1.11
CA ASP A 92 -5.85 -19.24 1.59
C ASP A 92 -5.69 -18.38 2.85
N ARG A 93 -5.31 -19.03 3.95
CA ARG A 93 -5.11 -18.44 5.26
C ARG A 93 -3.64 -18.51 5.71
N SER A 94 -2.71 -18.66 4.79
CA SER A 94 -1.27 -18.76 5.07
C SER A 94 -0.68 -17.51 5.73
N PHE A 95 -1.37 -16.38 5.62
CA PHE A 95 -0.94 -15.10 6.18
C PHE A 95 -2.06 -14.42 6.97
N VAL A 96 -1.64 -13.66 7.97
CA VAL A 96 -2.48 -12.75 8.77
C VAL A 96 -2.17 -11.32 8.36
N GLY A 97 -3.19 -10.57 7.97
CA GLY A 97 -3.05 -9.13 7.68
C GLY A 97 -2.93 -8.32 8.96
N LEU A 98 -2.00 -7.38 9.02
CA LEU A 98 -1.90 -6.37 10.06
C LEU A 98 -2.42 -5.04 9.52
N PRO A 99 -3.18 -4.25 10.30
CA PRO A 99 -3.71 -2.96 9.83
C PRO A 99 -2.63 -1.86 9.85
N VAL A 100 -1.51 -2.15 9.22
CA VAL A 100 -0.36 -1.26 8.98
C VAL A 100 -0.27 -1.05 7.48
N PHE A 101 -0.35 0.19 7.02
CA PHE A 101 -0.43 0.56 5.61
C PHE A 101 0.76 1.41 5.20
N PRO A 102 1.93 0.82 4.93
CA PRO A 102 3.17 1.57 4.67
C PRO A 102 3.08 2.44 3.42
N LEU A 103 2.33 1.99 2.40
CA LEU A 103 2.12 2.69 1.15
C LEU A 103 0.67 3.14 1.00
N ARG A 104 0.49 4.46 0.86
CA ARG A 104 -0.74 5.11 0.42
C ARG A 104 -0.43 6.07 -0.71
N ASN A 105 -1.30 6.14 -1.71
CA ASN A 105 -1.17 7.08 -2.81
C ASN A 105 -2.54 7.40 -3.40
N PHE A 106 -2.76 8.67 -3.76
CA PHE A 106 -3.78 9.04 -4.71
C PHE A 106 -3.40 8.57 -6.11
N THR A 107 -4.39 8.47 -7.00
CA THR A 107 -4.22 7.84 -8.32
C THR A 107 -4.34 8.83 -9.49
N ALA A 108 -4.77 10.06 -9.27
CA ALA A 108 -4.93 11.05 -10.34
C ALA A 108 -3.63 11.39 -11.05
N ARG A 109 -2.53 11.46 -10.28
CA ARG A 109 -1.18 11.75 -10.79
C ARG A 109 -0.63 10.67 -11.74
N ASP A 110 -1.22 9.47 -11.69
CA ASP A 110 -0.74 8.28 -12.39
C ASP A 110 -1.52 8.03 -13.70
N LEU A 111 -2.40 8.96 -14.08
CA LEU A 111 -3.16 8.91 -15.33
C LEU A 111 -2.49 9.78 -16.40
N TYR A 112 -2.03 9.12 -17.45
CA TYR A 112 -1.28 9.73 -18.53
C TYR A 112 -2.02 9.60 -19.87
N VAL A 113 -1.84 10.64 -20.71
CA VAL A 113 -2.40 10.75 -22.05
C VAL A 113 -1.33 11.18 -23.04
N ARG A 114 -1.60 10.98 -24.33
CA ARG A 114 -0.75 11.50 -25.39
C ARG A 114 -0.94 13.02 -25.53
N LYS A 115 0.14 13.79 -25.59
CA LYS A 115 0.11 15.23 -25.86
C LYS A 115 -0.53 15.49 -27.22
N GLY A 116 -1.56 16.35 -27.27
CA GLY A 116 -2.33 16.63 -28.49
C GLY A 116 -3.16 15.43 -28.97
N GLY A 117 -3.44 14.47 -28.08
CA GLY A 117 -4.29 13.31 -28.35
C GLY A 117 -5.79 13.63 -28.28
N ARG A 118 -6.62 12.59 -28.21
CA ARG A 118 -8.09 12.69 -28.22
C ARG A 118 -8.70 12.91 -26.83
N VAL A 119 -7.89 12.84 -25.78
CA VAL A 119 -8.31 12.96 -24.37
C VAL A 119 -7.69 14.20 -23.78
N GLU A 120 -8.49 15.20 -23.53
CA GLU A 120 -8.11 16.47 -22.91
C GLU A 120 -8.81 16.70 -21.56
N ALA A 121 -9.95 16.03 -21.34
CA ALA A 121 -10.74 16.10 -20.12
C ALA A 121 -11.26 14.72 -19.69
N PRO A 122 -11.62 14.52 -18.41
CA PRO A 122 -12.11 13.22 -17.91
C PRO A 122 -13.23 12.59 -18.74
N ARG A 123 -14.21 13.38 -19.17
CA ARG A 123 -15.34 12.92 -19.99
C ARG A 123 -14.92 12.31 -21.33
N ASP A 124 -13.76 12.71 -21.85
CA ASP A 124 -13.25 12.20 -23.13
C ASP A 124 -12.75 10.78 -23.03
N LEU A 125 -12.54 10.25 -21.80
CA LEU A 125 -12.17 8.85 -21.56
C LEU A 125 -13.30 7.87 -21.89
N ILE A 126 -14.56 8.29 -21.83
CA ILE A 126 -15.71 7.39 -22.06
C ILE A 126 -15.65 6.78 -23.47
N GLY A 127 -15.70 5.45 -23.54
CA GLY A 127 -15.57 4.69 -24.77
C GLY A 127 -14.14 4.58 -25.32
N LYS A 128 -13.12 4.94 -24.53
CA LYS A 128 -11.71 4.93 -24.93
C LYS A 128 -10.97 3.66 -24.49
N ARG A 129 -9.82 3.46 -25.11
CA ARG A 129 -8.89 2.36 -24.85
C ARG A 129 -7.88 2.80 -23.80
N ILE A 130 -7.92 2.13 -22.66
CA ILE A 130 -7.10 2.47 -21.49
C ILE A 130 -6.12 1.35 -21.19
N GLY A 131 -4.83 1.66 -21.23
CA GLY A 131 -3.79 0.74 -20.79
C GLY A 131 -3.60 0.79 -19.26
N MET A 132 -3.36 -0.37 -18.64
CA MET A 132 -3.12 -0.47 -17.20
C MET A 132 -2.08 -1.57 -16.92
N TYR A 133 -1.17 -1.30 -15.97
CA TYR A 133 -0.04 -2.18 -15.67
C TYR A 133 -0.44 -3.55 -15.09
N ASP A 134 -1.57 -3.65 -14.40
CA ASP A 134 -2.05 -4.89 -13.79
C ASP A 134 -3.56 -4.78 -13.51
N TRP A 135 -4.33 -5.85 -13.79
CA TRP A 135 -5.78 -5.86 -13.60
C TRP A 135 -6.20 -5.94 -12.13
N VAL A 136 -5.46 -6.73 -11.34
CA VAL A 136 -5.84 -7.10 -9.97
C VAL A 136 -5.04 -6.37 -8.89
N ALA A 137 -4.12 -5.49 -9.26
CA ALA A 137 -3.33 -4.74 -8.28
C ALA A 137 -4.18 -3.77 -7.46
N SER A 138 -3.75 -3.48 -6.23
CA SER A 138 -4.45 -2.54 -5.34
C SER A 138 -4.61 -1.15 -5.98
N GLY A 139 -3.55 -0.64 -6.62
CA GLY A 139 -3.61 0.62 -7.34
C GLY A 139 -4.63 0.64 -8.46
N SER A 140 -4.77 -0.47 -9.19
CA SER A 140 -5.74 -0.61 -10.26
C SER A 140 -7.19 -0.65 -9.76
N ILE A 141 -7.44 -1.21 -8.57
CA ILE A 141 -8.74 -1.16 -7.91
C ILE A 141 -9.07 0.28 -7.53
N TRP A 142 -8.14 0.98 -6.87
CA TRP A 142 -8.33 2.38 -6.48
C TRP A 142 -8.44 3.33 -7.67
N TYR A 143 -7.72 3.08 -8.76
CA TYR A 143 -7.84 3.86 -9.98
C TYR A 143 -9.26 3.76 -10.56
N ARG A 144 -9.86 2.57 -10.61
CA ARG A 144 -11.25 2.40 -11.08
C ARG A 144 -12.27 3.01 -10.12
N HIS A 145 -11.97 3.09 -8.81
CA HIS A 145 -12.76 3.89 -7.88
C HIS A 145 -12.63 5.40 -8.18
N PHE A 146 -11.42 5.88 -8.45
CA PHE A 146 -11.18 7.27 -8.85
C PHE A 146 -11.88 7.63 -10.17
N LEU A 147 -11.89 6.73 -11.15
CA LEU A 147 -12.62 6.94 -12.41
C LEU A 147 -14.11 7.20 -12.18
N ARG A 148 -14.76 6.45 -11.28
CA ARG A 148 -16.16 6.70 -10.91
C ARG A 148 -16.35 8.08 -10.29
N PHE A 149 -15.42 8.51 -9.44
CA PHE A 149 -15.46 9.86 -8.86
C PHE A 149 -15.42 10.96 -9.93
N ILE A 150 -14.61 10.82 -10.97
CA ILE A 150 -14.54 11.80 -12.06
C ILE A 150 -15.63 11.60 -13.13
N GLY A 151 -16.65 10.78 -12.86
CA GLY A 151 -17.77 10.54 -13.75
C GLY A 151 -17.48 9.64 -14.95
N VAL A 152 -16.45 8.80 -14.86
CA VAL A 152 -16.05 7.84 -15.91
C VAL A 152 -16.34 6.42 -15.42
N PRO A 153 -17.44 5.78 -15.84
CA PRO A 153 -17.75 4.40 -15.45
C PRO A 153 -16.73 3.42 -16.06
N PRO A 154 -16.09 2.57 -15.24
CA PRO A 154 -15.06 1.62 -15.71
C PRO A 154 -15.55 0.61 -16.74
N ASP A 155 -16.83 0.27 -16.75
CA ASP A 155 -17.51 -0.63 -17.71
C ASP A 155 -17.77 0.02 -19.08
N ARG A 156 -17.53 1.32 -19.19
CA ARG A 156 -17.62 2.07 -20.46
C ARG A 156 -16.27 2.26 -21.14
N LEU A 157 -15.23 1.56 -20.68
CA LEU A 157 -13.85 1.64 -21.16
C LEU A 157 -13.43 0.30 -21.77
N GLU A 158 -12.56 0.36 -22.77
CA GLU A 158 -11.88 -0.81 -23.31
C GLU A 158 -10.50 -0.93 -22.63
N TRP A 159 -10.24 -2.07 -21.98
CA TRP A 159 -9.08 -2.24 -21.13
C TRP A 159 -7.97 -3.05 -21.78
N TRP A 160 -6.74 -2.58 -21.60
CA TRP A 160 -5.51 -3.22 -22.06
C TRP A 160 -4.55 -3.41 -20.89
N ILE A 161 -4.05 -4.63 -20.67
CA ILE A 161 -3.17 -4.97 -19.55
C ILE A 161 -1.81 -5.39 -20.08
N GLY A 162 -0.75 -4.66 -19.68
CA GLY A 162 0.61 -4.93 -20.13
C GLY A 162 1.67 -4.11 -19.42
N ASP A 163 2.92 -4.35 -19.79
CA ASP A 163 4.04 -3.57 -19.28
C ASP A 163 4.02 -2.13 -19.82
N ILE A 164 4.43 -1.19 -19.01
CA ILE A 164 4.36 0.24 -19.35
C ILE A 164 5.41 0.61 -20.41
N ASP A 165 6.68 0.38 -20.13
CA ASP A 165 7.78 0.81 -20.99
C ASP A 165 8.52 -0.35 -21.68
N THR A 166 8.87 -1.40 -20.91
CA THR A 166 9.68 -2.52 -21.41
C THR A 166 8.85 -3.80 -21.35
N PRO A 167 8.45 -4.36 -22.50
CA PRO A 167 7.72 -5.62 -22.54
C PRO A 167 8.57 -6.74 -21.94
N ARG A 168 7.99 -7.48 -20.98
CA ARG A 168 8.59 -8.64 -20.34
C ARG A 168 7.84 -9.91 -20.75
N ALA A 169 8.52 -11.04 -20.75
CA ALA A 169 7.86 -12.32 -20.97
C ALA A 169 6.90 -12.60 -19.80
N GLN A 170 5.62 -12.53 -20.09
CA GLN A 170 4.48 -12.85 -19.20
C GLN A 170 4.67 -12.60 -17.69
N THR A 171 4.41 -11.39 -17.26
CA THR A 171 4.40 -11.01 -15.84
C THR A 171 3.08 -11.36 -15.12
N HIS A 172 1.99 -11.62 -15.84
CA HIS A 172 0.64 -11.80 -15.28
C HIS A 172 0.14 -13.23 -15.49
N VAL A 173 0.16 -14.03 -14.43
CA VAL A 173 -0.15 -15.48 -14.43
C VAL A 173 -1.66 -15.77 -14.28
N TYR A 174 -2.52 -14.75 -14.26
CA TYR A 174 -3.97 -14.92 -14.11
C TYR A 174 -4.72 -14.68 -15.43
N ALA A 175 -5.86 -15.34 -15.57
CA ALA A 175 -6.76 -15.11 -16.69
C ALA A 175 -7.38 -13.71 -16.60
N LEU A 176 -7.36 -12.97 -17.72
CA LEU A 176 -8.07 -11.69 -17.80
C LEU A 176 -9.57 -11.94 -18.02
N PRO A 177 -10.43 -11.06 -17.50
CA PRO A 177 -11.85 -11.10 -17.82
C PRO A 177 -12.12 -10.97 -19.33
N GLU A 178 -13.29 -11.42 -19.76
CA GLU A 178 -13.74 -11.21 -21.13
C GLU A 178 -13.76 -9.71 -21.47
N GLY A 179 -13.33 -9.34 -22.69
CA GLY A 179 -13.23 -7.93 -23.11
C GLY A 179 -12.04 -7.16 -22.59
N VAL A 180 -11.13 -7.80 -21.84
CA VAL A 180 -9.86 -7.20 -21.43
C VAL A 180 -8.73 -7.77 -22.29
N HIS A 181 -7.95 -6.89 -22.90
CA HIS A 181 -6.98 -7.23 -23.95
C HIS A 181 -5.53 -7.22 -23.41
N ARG A 182 -4.64 -7.83 -24.19
CA ARG A 182 -3.18 -7.72 -24.02
C ARG A 182 -2.55 -7.13 -25.27
N PRO A 183 -1.47 -6.34 -25.13
CA PRO A 183 -0.64 -5.94 -26.26
C PRO A 183 -0.11 -7.15 -27.05
N ALA A 184 0.16 -6.96 -28.32
CA ALA A 184 0.95 -7.92 -29.09
C ALA A 184 2.34 -8.11 -28.44
N ALA A 185 2.96 -9.28 -28.68
CA ALA A 185 4.29 -9.57 -28.15
C ALA A 185 5.30 -8.49 -28.54
N GLY A 186 6.05 -8.01 -27.57
CA GLY A 186 7.07 -6.97 -27.78
C GLY A 186 6.54 -5.53 -27.81
N ARG A 187 5.23 -5.30 -27.59
CA ARG A 187 4.65 -3.95 -27.52
C ARG A 187 4.42 -3.52 -26.07
N SER A 188 4.82 -2.29 -25.76
CA SER A 188 4.54 -1.65 -24.46
C SER A 188 3.31 -0.75 -24.52
N LEU A 189 2.67 -0.51 -23.37
CA LEU A 189 1.52 0.39 -23.29
C LEU A 189 1.92 1.85 -23.62
N ALA A 190 3.12 2.28 -23.26
CA ALA A 190 3.61 3.61 -23.58
C ALA A 190 3.80 3.82 -25.08
N GLU A 191 4.34 2.83 -25.81
CA GLU A 191 4.43 2.87 -27.27
C GLU A 191 3.05 2.92 -27.92
N MET A 192 2.11 2.06 -27.46
CA MET A 192 0.73 2.07 -27.96
C MET A 192 0.04 3.42 -27.73
N LEU A 193 0.29 4.07 -26.58
CA LEU A 193 -0.24 5.41 -26.30
C LEU A 193 0.34 6.45 -27.27
N ILE A 194 1.65 6.43 -27.51
CA ILE A 194 2.32 7.37 -28.42
C ILE A 194 1.80 7.18 -29.86
N ASP A 195 1.64 5.95 -30.30
CA ASP A 195 1.14 5.60 -31.64
C ASP A 195 -0.37 5.85 -31.81
N GLY A 196 -1.09 6.12 -30.70
CA GLY A 196 -2.54 6.37 -30.70
C GLY A 196 -3.39 5.11 -30.78
N GLU A 197 -2.80 3.95 -30.51
CA GLU A 197 -3.52 2.68 -30.33
C GLU A 197 -4.25 2.65 -28.97
N LEU A 198 -3.70 3.34 -27.96
CA LEU A 198 -4.37 3.65 -26.70
C LEU A 198 -4.64 5.15 -26.60
N ASP A 199 -5.64 5.50 -25.81
CA ASP A 199 -6.06 6.87 -25.58
C ASP A 199 -5.54 7.41 -24.23
N ALA A 200 -5.35 6.52 -23.23
CA ALA A 200 -4.71 6.83 -21.94
C ALA A 200 -4.02 5.58 -21.36
N ILE A 201 -3.13 5.81 -20.39
CA ILE A 201 -2.55 4.74 -19.56
C ILE A 201 -2.59 5.12 -18.09
N TYR A 202 -2.81 4.12 -17.23
CA TYR A 202 -2.64 4.23 -15.79
C TYR A 202 -1.37 3.48 -15.35
N SER A 203 -0.47 4.20 -14.70
CA SER A 203 0.80 3.64 -14.22
C SER A 203 1.30 4.36 -12.97
N PRO A 204 1.47 3.66 -11.82
CA PRO A 204 2.12 4.21 -10.64
C PRO A 204 3.62 4.54 -10.90
N ALA A 205 4.25 3.78 -11.79
CA ALA A 205 5.58 4.13 -12.31
C ALA A 205 5.43 5.19 -13.38
N ARG A 206 6.22 6.25 -13.26
CA ARG A 206 6.26 7.30 -14.29
C ARG A 206 6.77 6.71 -15.59
N PRO A 207 6.02 6.79 -16.72
CA PRO A 207 6.51 6.32 -18.02
C PRO A 207 7.80 7.00 -18.41
N GLN A 208 8.74 6.27 -19.01
CA GLN A 208 10.07 6.82 -19.42
C GLN A 208 9.95 8.00 -20.38
N ARG A 209 8.94 7.99 -21.25
CA ARG A 209 8.68 9.05 -22.24
C ARG A 209 7.81 10.21 -21.70
N TYR A 210 7.50 10.19 -20.39
CA TYR A 210 6.80 11.29 -19.74
C TYR A 210 7.74 12.48 -19.57
N ASP A 211 7.32 13.63 -20.10
CA ASP A 211 7.92 14.94 -19.84
C ASP A 211 6.78 15.97 -19.83
N PRO A 212 6.54 16.68 -18.70
CA PRO A 212 5.44 17.63 -18.57
C PRO A 212 5.52 18.80 -19.53
N SER A 213 6.75 19.15 -20.00
CA SER A 213 6.98 20.30 -20.87
C SER A 213 6.90 19.92 -22.34
N ASN A 214 7.68 18.89 -22.80
CA ASN A 214 7.87 18.62 -24.21
C ASN A 214 7.71 17.13 -24.60
N GLY A 215 7.41 16.25 -23.64
CA GLY A 215 7.26 14.82 -23.92
C GLY A 215 6.00 14.50 -24.72
N PRO A 216 5.98 13.32 -25.37
CA PRO A 216 4.79 12.82 -26.04
C PRO A 216 3.72 12.34 -25.07
N ILE A 217 4.10 12.04 -23.83
CA ILE A 217 3.23 11.58 -22.75
C ILE A 217 3.17 12.67 -21.67
N VAL A 218 1.96 13.08 -21.30
CA VAL A 218 1.68 14.07 -20.25
C VAL A 218 0.60 13.53 -19.30
N ARG A 219 0.43 14.16 -18.14
CA ARG A 219 -0.69 13.84 -17.25
C ARG A 219 -2.00 14.40 -17.79
N LEU A 220 -3.10 13.66 -17.59
CA LEU A 220 -4.44 14.18 -17.87
C LEU A 220 -4.79 15.36 -16.95
N PHE A 221 -4.35 15.31 -15.69
CA PHE A 221 -4.56 16.37 -14.71
C PHE A 221 -3.27 17.17 -14.52
N PRO A 222 -3.15 18.37 -15.07
CA PRO A 222 -2.00 19.25 -14.81
C PRO A 222 -1.96 19.70 -13.34
N ASP A 223 -3.10 20.01 -12.74
CA ASP A 223 -3.27 20.31 -11.32
C ASP A 223 -3.79 19.06 -10.57
N ILE A 224 -2.84 18.14 -10.27
CA ILE A 224 -3.14 16.92 -9.53
C ILE A 224 -3.57 17.18 -8.09
N ARG A 225 -3.08 18.28 -7.47
CA ARG A 225 -3.40 18.62 -6.09
C ARG A 225 -4.89 18.92 -5.93
N THR A 226 -5.46 19.74 -6.76
CA THR A 226 -6.86 20.11 -6.69
C THR A 226 -7.77 18.87 -6.84
N ILE A 227 -7.56 18.07 -7.86
CA ILE A 227 -8.43 16.90 -8.10
C ILE A 227 -8.31 15.83 -7.01
N GLU A 228 -7.10 15.61 -6.44
CA GLU A 228 -6.89 14.65 -5.36
C GLU A 228 -7.48 15.15 -4.02
N ARG A 229 -7.44 16.45 -3.76
CA ARG A 229 -8.12 17.09 -2.61
C ARG A 229 -9.65 16.96 -2.74
N ASP A 230 -10.21 17.18 -3.93
CA ASP A 230 -11.64 17.02 -4.18
C ASP A 230 -12.09 15.57 -4.05
N TYR A 231 -11.29 14.63 -4.53
CA TYR A 231 -11.51 13.21 -4.31
C TYR A 231 -11.56 12.89 -2.80
N PHE A 232 -10.60 13.39 -2.02
CA PHE A 232 -10.61 13.17 -0.57
C PHE A 232 -11.81 13.81 0.12
N ARG A 233 -12.17 15.06 -0.23
CA ARG A 233 -13.34 15.75 0.34
C ARG A 233 -14.63 14.97 0.14
N GLN A 234 -14.79 14.39 -1.04
CA GLN A 234 -16.01 13.65 -1.38
C GLN A 234 -16.03 12.23 -0.81
N THR A 235 -14.88 11.56 -0.74
CA THR A 235 -14.83 10.14 -0.40
C THR A 235 -14.29 9.86 1.01
N GLY A 236 -13.59 10.79 1.62
CA GLY A 236 -12.85 10.59 2.86
C GLY A 236 -11.68 9.62 2.72
N CYS A 237 -11.26 9.27 1.49
CA CYS A 237 -10.37 8.16 1.22
C CYS A 237 -8.98 8.64 0.80
N PHE A 238 -7.96 8.27 1.60
CA PHE A 238 -6.56 8.30 1.14
C PHE A 238 -6.12 6.86 0.89
N PRO A 239 -6.04 6.42 -0.38
CA PRO A 239 -6.00 5.02 -0.78
C PRO A 239 -4.78 4.25 -0.26
N PRO A 240 -4.94 3.26 0.66
CA PRO A 240 -3.88 2.33 0.99
C PRO A 240 -3.66 1.33 -0.15
N GLN A 241 -2.40 1.09 -0.48
CA GLN A 241 -2.00 0.18 -1.56
C GLN A 241 -1.50 -1.15 -1.00
N HIS A 242 -0.71 -1.07 0.08
CA HIS A 242 -0.07 -2.19 0.73
C HIS A 242 -0.44 -2.25 2.21
N LEU A 243 -0.31 -3.45 2.76
CA LEU A 243 -0.39 -3.70 4.20
C LEU A 243 0.84 -4.52 4.63
N VAL A 244 1.03 -4.68 5.93
CA VAL A 244 1.97 -5.66 6.48
C VAL A 244 1.24 -6.97 6.71
N ILE A 245 1.85 -8.09 6.31
CA ILE A 245 1.37 -9.45 6.57
C ILE A 245 2.35 -10.20 7.48
N LEU A 246 1.82 -11.13 8.25
CA LEU A 246 2.57 -12.07 9.08
C LEU A 246 2.21 -13.50 8.69
N ARG A 247 3.18 -14.39 8.58
CA ARG A 247 2.92 -15.82 8.33
C ARG A 247 2.06 -16.39 9.46
N ARG A 248 1.11 -17.23 9.08
CA ARG A 248 0.19 -17.85 10.03
C ARG A 248 0.90 -18.66 11.10
N ASP A 249 1.94 -19.43 10.76
CA ASP A 249 2.71 -20.24 11.70
C ASP A 249 3.40 -19.38 12.78
N ALA A 250 3.93 -18.22 12.41
CA ALA A 250 4.49 -17.25 13.37
C ALA A 250 3.40 -16.63 14.26
N TRP A 251 2.24 -16.31 13.70
CA TRP A 251 1.10 -15.78 14.46
C TRP A 251 0.48 -16.82 15.41
N GLU A 252 0.32 -18.07 14.97
CA GLU A 252 -0.28 -19.14 15.79
C GLU A 252 0.59 -19.51 17.00
N ARG A 253 1.90 -19.42 16.85
CA ARG A 253 2.85 -19.62 17.96
C ARG A 253 2.68 -18.56 19.04
N ASP A 254 2.54 -17.28 18.64
CA ASP A 254 2.52 -16.14 19.52
C ASP A 254 1.57 -15.04 18.99
N LYS A 255 0.28 -15.17 19.25
CA LYS A 255 -0.76 -14.29 18.67
C LYS A 255 -0.59 -12.80 19.01
N TRP A 256 0.01 -12.51 20.16
CA TRP A 256 0.29 -11.14 20.61
C TRP A 256 1.27 -10.38 19.71
N ILE A 257 2.10 -11.08 18.93
CA ILE A 257 3.08 -10.49 17.98
C ILE A 257 2.39 -9.53 17.01
N ALA A 258 1.22 -9.90 16.49
CA ALA A 258 0.49 -9.07 15.54
C ALA A 258 0.18 -7.68 16.10
N ARG A 259 -0.20 -7.62 17.39
CA ARG A 259 -0.50 -6.36 18.08
C ARG A 259 0.77 -5.55 18.33
N ARG A 260 1.80 -6.18 18.91
CA ARG A 260 3.07 -5.50 19.21
C ARG A 260 3.76 -4.93 17.97
N LEU A 261 3.70 -5.65 16.85
CA LEU A 261 4.20 -5.13 15.57
C LEU A 261 3.36 -3.92 15.11
N THR A 262 2.03 -4.01 15.13
CA THR A 262 1.16 -2.87 14.74
C THR A 262 1.43 -1.64 15.60
N ASP A 263 1.59 -1.80 16.92
CA ASP A 263 1.88 -0.71 17.85
C ASP A 263 3.27 -0.10 17.57
N ALA A 264 4.26 -0.93 17.25
CA ALA A 264 5.61 -0.45 16.92
C ALA A 264 5.63 0.34 15.60
N PHE A 265 4.98 -0.16 14.55
CA PHE A 265 4.81 0.59 13.30
C PHE A 265 4.05 1.90 13.50
N THR A 266 3.03 1.91 14.35
CA THR A 266 2.26 3.13 14.68
C THR A 266 3.16 4.15 15.37
N ARG A 267 3.94 3.75 16.39
CA ARG A 267 4.90 4.64 17.06
C ARG A 267 5.93 5.22 16.09
N CYS A 268 6.41 4.42 15.11
CA CYS A 268 7.33 4.94 14.09
C CYS A 268 6.68 6.00 13.21
N ASN A 269 5.44 5.76 12.79
CA ASN A 269 4.68 6.72 11.98
C ASN A 269 4.46 8.03 12.75
N ASP A 270 4.10 7.95 14.04
CA ASP A 270 3.87 9.12 14.90
C ASP A 270 5.18 9.90 15.14
N GLN A 271 6.28 9.19 15.40
CA GLN A 271 7.61 9.79 15.57
C GLN A 271 8.07 10.50 14.28
N PHE A 272 7.90 9.85 13.13
CA PHE A 272 8.21 10.46 11.84
C PHE A 272 7.36 11.72 11.60
N ALA A 273 6.04 11.64 11.82
CA ALA A 273 5.14 12.77 11.63
C ALA A 273 5.50 13.96 12.56
N ALA A 274 5.84 13.69 13.82
CA ALA A 274 6.31 14.72 14.76
C ALA A 274 7.63 15.36 14.29
N ALA A 275 8.59 14.55 13.83
CA ALA A 275 9.87 15.05 13.32
C ALA A 275 9.70 15.94 12.08
N GLN A 276 8.81 15.59 11.15
CA GLN A 276 8.54 16.40 9.95
C GLN A 276 7.91 17.76 10.28
N ARG A 277 7.08 17.84 11.31
CA ARG A 277 6.50 19.12 11.78
C ARG A 277 7.55 20.02 12.45
N GLN A 278 8.51 19.42 13.13
CA GLN A 278 9.56 20.18 13.83
C GLN A 278 10.72 20.58 12.90
N PHE A 279 11.07 19.70 11.95
CA PHE A 279 12.20 19.90 11.04
C PHE A 279 11.82 19.50 9.60
N PRO A 280 11.09 20.37 8.85
CA PRO A 280 10.63 20.07 7.49
C PRO A 280 11.79 20.21 6.48
N TYR A 281 12.57 19.16 6.29
CA TYR A 281 13.79 19.19 5.46
C TYR A 281 13.70 18.44 4.12
N VAL A 282 12.59 17.74 3.84
CA VAL A 282 12.43 16.96 2.59
C VAL A 282 12.14 17.86 1.39
N SER A 283 11.43 18.97 1.59
CA SER A 283 11.07 19.96 0.56
C SER A 283 11.10 21.36 1.16
N PRO A 284 11.46 22.39 0.40
CA PRO A 284 11.44 23.77 0.87
C PRO A 284 10.08 24.27 1.37
N TRP A 285 9.00 23.66 0.88
CA TRP A 285 7.61 24.03 1.20
C TRP A 285 6.88 22.98 2.06
N LEU A 286 7.61 22.02 2.65
CA LEU A 286 7.01 20.92 3.38
C LEU A 286 6.13 21.39 4.55
N ASP A 287 6.51 22.44 5.22
CA ASP A 287 5.75 23.03 6.34
C ASP A 287 4.35 23.44 5.89
N ALA A 288 4.26 24.26 4.85
CA ALA A 288 2.98 24.65 4.26
C ALA A 288 2.18 23.44 3.72
N GLU A 289 2.87 22.45 3.14
CA GLU A 289 2.23 21.21 2.66
C GLU A 289 1.60 20.42 3.81
N ILE A 290 2.29 20.36 4.96
CA ILE A 290 1.77 19.67 6.15
C ILE A 290 0.56 20.40 6.69
N GLU A 291 0.63 21.74 6.88
CA GLU A 291 -0.49 22.56 7.36
C GLU A 291 -1.73 22.42 6.48
N GLU A 292 -1.57 22.51 5.15
CA GLU A 292 -2.67 22.35 4.20
C GLU A 292 -3.25 20.93 4.21
N THR A 293 -2.41 19.91 4.39
CA THR A 293 -2.84 18.52 4.46
C THR A 293 -3.60 18.27 5.75
N GLU A 294 -3.10 18.77 6.89
CA GLU A 294 -3.77 18.65 8.19
C GLU A 294 -5.11 19.37 8.22
N ALA A 295 -5.19 20.56 7.61
CA ALA A 295 -6.45 21.29 7.50
C ALA A 295 -7.52 20.53 6.70
N LEU A 296 -7.10 19.70 5.74
CA LEU A 296 -8.00 18.90 4.93
C LEU A 296 -8.31 17.54 5.52
N MET A 297 -7.28 16.83 5.99
CA MET A 297 -7.33 15.40 6.30
C MET A 297 -7.25 15.11 7.81
N GLY A 298 -6.98 16.12 8.63
CA GLY A 298 -6.67 15.98 10.05
C GLY A 298 -5.20 15.67 10.31
N VAL A 299 -4.78 15.80 11.57
CA VAL A 299 -3.38 15.64 12.02
C VAL A 299 -2.83 14.25 11.70
N ASP A 300 -3.64 13.20 11.83
CA ASP A 300 -3.27 11.82 11.47
C ASP A 300 -3.75 11.50 10.04
N PHE A 301 -3.11 12.08 9.05
CA PHE A 301 -3.48 11.85 7.64
C PHE A 301 -2.90 10.56 7.03
N HIS A 302 -2.10 9.81 7.79
CA HIS A 302 -1.57 8.50 7.38
C HIS A 302 -1.83 7.43 8.46
N PRO A 303 -3.10 7.18 8.82
CA PRO A 303 -3.45 6.39 9.98
C PRO A 303 -3.11 4.90 9.82
N TYR A 304 -2.56 4.29 10.88
CA TYR A 304 -2.52 2.85 11.08
C TYR A 304 -3.61 2.41 12.07
N GLY A 305 -3.79 1.11 12.20
CA GLY A 305 -4.82 0.51 13.04
C GLY A 305 -6.14 0.26 12.30
N PHE A 306 -6.91 -0.71 12.83
CA PHE A 306 -8.15 -1.19 12.20
C PHE A 306 -9.25 -0.14 12.20
N GLU A 307 -9.58 0.43 13.38
CA GLU A 307 -10.75 1.32 13.54
C GLU A 307 -10.66 2.57 12.67
N LYS A 308 -9.47 3.19 12.59
CA LYS A 308 -9.23 4.38 11.77
C LYS A 308 -9.35 4.12 10.26
N ASN A 309 -9.21 2.86 9.84
CA ASN A 309 -9.18 2.46 8.44
C ASN A 309 -10.38 1.63 7.98
N ARG A 310 -11.27 1.24 8.89
CA ARG A 310 -12.38 0.34 8.63
C ARG A 310 -13.20 0.74 7.40
N ALA A 311 -13.67 1.97 7.36
CA ALA A 311 -14.46 2.47 6.24
C ALA A 311 -13.72 2.42 4.90
N THR A 312 -12.43 2.78 4.89
CA THR A 312 -11.59 2.72 3.69
C THR A 312 -11.37 1.28 3.20
N ILE A 313 -11.23 0.33 4.13
CA ILE A 313 -11.08 -1.10 3.80
C ILE A 313 -12.39 -1.64 3.22
N ASP A 314 -13.55 -1.29 3.80
CA ASP A 314 -14.86 -1.69 3.26
C ASP A 314 -15.09 -1.14 1.83
N ILE A 315 -14.71 0.11 1.58
CA ILE A 315 -14.73 0.68 0.22
C ILE A 315 -13.85 -0.14 -0.72
N PHE A 316 -12.63 -0.47 -0.32
CA PHE A 316 -11.68 -1.26 -1.12
C PHE A 316 -12.22 -2.66 -1.44
N CYS A 317 -12.71 -3.37 -0.43
CA CYS A 317 -13.26 -4.72 -0.58
C CYS A 317 -14.50 -4.74 -1.47
N ARG A 318 -15.41 -3.78 -1.29
CA ARG A 318 -16.60 -3.59 -2.11
C ARG A 318 -16.23 -3.31 -3.56
N GLN A 319 -15.28 -2.38 -3.77
CA GLN A 319 -14.79 -2.05 -5.10
C GLN A 319 -14.17 -3.27 -5.80
N ALA A 320 -13.38 -4.08 -5.08
CA ALA A 320 -12.79 -5.31 -5.62
C ALA A 320 -13.87 -6.35 -6.01
N TYR A 321 -14.93 -6.49 -5.19
CA TYR A 321 -16.07 -7.37 -5.49
C TYR A 321 -16.84 -6.90 -6.73
N GLU A 322 -17.20 -5.62 -6.81
CA GLU A 322 -17.92 -5.03 -7.95
C GLU A 322 -17.13 -5.13 -9.27
N LEU A 323 -15.82 -5.18 -9.21
CA LEU A 323 -14.92 -5.36 -10.35
C LEU A 323 -14.67 -6.84 -10.70
N GLY A 324 -15.28 -7.78 -9.97
CA GLY A 324 -15.05 -9.21 -10.17
C GLY A 324 -13.63 -9.69 -9.83
N ILE A 325 -12.88 -8.92 -9.02
CA ILE A 325 -11.53 -9.31 -8.57
C ILE A 325 -11.61 -10.42 -7.52
N VAL A 326 -12.68 -10.42 -6.73
CA VAL A 326 -13.03 -11.45 -5.75
C VAL A 326 -14.46 -11.94 -6.01
N SER A 327 -14.75 -13.19 -5.64
CA SER A 327 -16.01 -13.88 -5.93
C SER A 327 -17.15 -13.50 -4.97
N ARG A 328 -16.82 -12.96 -3.80
CA ARG A 328 -17.76 -12.55 -2.75
C ARG A 328 -17.31 -11.26 -2.07
N LEU A 329 -18.27 -10.57 -1.46
CA LEU A 329 -17.97 -9.42 -0.63
C LEU A 329 -17.32 -9.88 0.69
N ILE A 330 -16.12 -9.36 0.96
CA ILE A 330 -15.38 -9.54 2.20
C ILE A 330 -15.48 -8.22 2.97
N THR A 331 -15.87 -8.26 4.25
CA THR A 331 -15.92 -7.05 5.09
C THR A 331 -14.55 -6.68 5.65
N ALA A 332 -14.39 -5.48 6.19
CA ALA A 332 -13.17 -5.07 6.86
C ALA A 332 -12.82 -5.99 8.05
N GLU A 333 -13.83 -6.42 8.82
CA GLU A 333 -13.66 -7.35 9.95
C GLU A 333 -13.18 -8.72 9.46
N GLU A 334 -13.73 -9.20 8.34
CA GLU A 334 -13.33 -10.48 7.77
C GLU A 334 -11.91 -10.40 7.20
N TYR A 335 -11.54 -9.27 6.60
CA TYR A 335 -10.20 -9.01 6.08
C TYR A 335 -9.12 -9.06 7.17
N PHE A 336 -9.44 -8.66 8.41
CA PHE A 336 -8.54 -8.64 9.56
C PHE A 336 -8.97 -9.57 10.71
N THR A 337 -9.70 -10.64 10.43
CA THR A 337 -10.28 -11.53 11.46
C THR A 337 -9.26 -12.01 12.50
N GLU A 338 -8.10 -12.49 12.05
CA GLU A 338 -7.06 -13.01 12.94
C GLU A 338 -6.42 -11.91 13.80
N TYR A 339 -6.16 -10.76 13.20
CA TYR A 339 -5.66 -9.59 13.94
C TYR A 339 -6.63 -9.17 15.05
N LEU A 340 -7.93 -9.08 14.72
CA LEU A 340 -8.96 -8.71 15.69
C LEU A 340 -9.08 -9.73 16.84
N ARG A 341 -8.93 -11.03 16.55
CA ARG A 341 -8.86 -12.07 17.58
C ARG A 341 -7.64 -11.94 18.49
N SER A 342 -6.53 -11.41 17.99
CA SER A 342 -5.33 -11.13 18.81
C SER A 342 -5.53 -9.97 19.78
N ALA A 343 -6.53 -9.12 19.56
CA ALA A 343 -6.85 -7.98 20.44
C ALA A 343 -7.62 -8.38 21.71
N SER A 344 -8.13 -9.61 21.75
CA SER A 344 -8.91 -10.15 22.89
C SER A 344 -8.06 -10.97 23.86
N LEU A 345 -6.76 -11.07 23.62
CA LEU A 345 -5.75 -11.75 24.42
C LEU A 345 -4.82 -10.75 25.10
#